data_529a3fd46080e382370be9bf3736433d
#
_entry.id   529a3fd46080e382370be9bf3736433d
#
_cell.length_a   1.000
_cell.length_b   1.000
_cell.length_c   1.000
_cell.angle_alpha   90.00
_cell.angle_beta   90.00
_cell.angle_gamma   90.00
#
_symmetry.space_group_name_H-M   'P 1'
#
loop_
_entity.id
_entity.type
_entity.pdbx_description
1 polymer ?
#
loop_
_entity_poly.entity_id
_entity_poly.type
_entity_poly.pdbx_seq_one_letter_code
_entity_poly.pdbx_strand_id
1 'polypeptide(L)'
;MKARTFALLAAVAPAAFAQAPQIQFDSAPEPLKLPDGMYFGELTGVAVNSKGHVFALSRGNTSGPAYAAAATQLLEFDQTGKFIREIGKNLYAWSYGHTVRIDPQDNIWVTDKGSDMVVKFSPRGRVLMVFGRKQEASDRETGPLERHKPPLAPEVGRFRQVTDVAWDPQGNTYISDGYINSRVAKVDKLGNWLKSFGEPGSGAGQLNTPHSIAADAKGNLYVADRGNRRIQVFDGEGNVLREIRIDVPFPPDAKPALGATPNVEKMQAAGLPLTMAPGAPWAVCITPGPNQVLFTSDAYPGRVYKLSLEGKVLGWLGESGKQLKQFGWIHEIACPSEKQIWVAELLNWRVQKLTLK
;
A
#
# COMPACT_ATOMS: atom_id res chain seq x y z
N MET A 1 37.17 -26.79 -60.11
CA MET A 1 35.83 -26.77 -59.51
C MET A 1 35.94 -26.15 -58.13
N LYS A 2 35.37 -24.92 -57.91
CA LYS A 2 35.39 -24.23 -56.64
C LYS A 2 33.97 -24.39 -55.98
N ALA A 3 33.90 -25.11 -54.87
CA ALA A 3 32.68 -25.27 -54.10
C ALA A 3 32.35 -23.95 -53.37
N ARG A 4 31.15 -23.41 -53.58
CA ARG A 4 30.61 -22.27 -52.86
C ARG A 4 29.77 -22.79 -51.69
N THR A 5 30.25 -22.57 -50.48
CA THR A 5 29.50 -22.86 -49.26
C THR A 5 28.51 -21.70 -49.01
N PHE A 6 27.22 -21.99 -49.06
CA PHE A 6 26.17 -21.04 -48.64
C PHE A 6 25.98 -21.16 -47.13
N ALA A 7 26.31 -20.12 -46.39
CA ALA A 7 25.93 -20.01 -44.98
C ALA A 7 24.47 -19.51 -44.85
N LEU A 8 23.59 -20.34 -44.32
CA LEU A 8 22.23 -19.97 -43.95
C LEU A 8 22.31 -19.14 -42.66
N LEU A 9 22.10 -17.85 -42.74
CA LEU A 9 21.82 -17.02 -41.54
C LEU A 9 20.36 -17.28 -41.10
N ALA A 10 20.19 -18.01 -40.01
CA ALA A 10 18.91 -18.10 -39.34
C ALA A 10 18.65 -16.76 -38.63
N ALA A 11 17.68 -15.98 -39.12
CA ALA A 11 17.17 -14.80 -38.42
C ALA A 11 16.37 -15.26 -37.20
N VAL A 12 16.94 -15.07 -36.02
CA VAL A 12 16.22 -15.22 -34.77
C VAL A 12 15.28 -13.98 -34.62
N ALA A 13 14.01 -14.17 -34.89
CA ALA A 13 13.01 -13.15 -34.62
C ALA A 13 13.00 -12.85 -33.09
N PRO A 14 13.02 -11.58 -32.68
CA PRO A 14 12.89 -11.25 -31.27
C PRO A 14 11.53 -11.75 -30.79
N ALA A 15 11.52 -12.54 -29.70
CA ALA A 15 10.28 -12.93 -29.03
C ALA A 15 9.58 -11.64 -28.58
N ALA A 16 8.47 -11.30 -29.22
CA ALA A 16 7.60 -10.25 -28.77
C ALA A 16 7.07 -10.68 -27.39
N PHE A 17 7.58 -10.09 -26.32
CA PHE A 17 6.96 -10.24 -25.00
C PHE A 17 5.52 -9.75 -25.13
N ALA A 18 4.56 -10.67 -24.99
CA ALA A 18 3.15 -10.32 -25.03
C ALA A 18 2.90 -9.26 -23.96
N GLN A 19 2.47 -8.09 -24.41
CA GLN A 19 2.14 -6.97 -23.51
C GLN A 19 1.05 -7.44 -22.55
N ALA A 20 1.22 -7.18 -21.26
CA ALA A 20 0.22 -7.55 -20.26
C ALA A 20 -1.15 -6.96 -20.62
N PRO A 21 -2.24 -7.77 -20.64
CA PRO A 21 -3.54 -7.33 -21.14
C PRO A 21 -4.16 -6.26 -20.22
N GLN A 22 -4.92 -5.36 -20.81
CA GLN A 22 -5.78 -4.47 -20.06
C GLN A 22 -7.00 -5.24 -19.56
N ILE A 23 -7.25 -5.22 -18.27
CA ILE A 23 -8.39 -5.86 -17.64
C ILE A 23 -9.61 -4.96 -17.77
N GLN A 24 -10.70 -5.49 -18.30
CA GLN A 24 -11.99 -4.79 -18.32
C GLN A 24 -12.61 -4.85 -16.93
N PHE A 25 -13.23 -3.76 -16.50
CA PHE A 25 -13.82 -3.67 -15.17
C PHE A 25 -14.97 -2.65 -15.13
N ASP A 26 -15.83 -2.78 -14.15
CA ASP A 26 -16.84 -1.79 -13.80
C ASP A 26 -16.49 -1.13 -12.48
N SER A 27 -16.81 0.15 -12.36
CA SER A 27 -16.68 0.93 -11.11
C SER A 27 -18.08 1.34 -10.66
N ALA A 28 -18.45 0.98 -9.43
CA ALA A 28 -19.71 1.40 -8.85
C ALA A 28 -19.66 2.90 -8.49
N PRO A 29 -20.63 3.72 -8.90
CA PRO A 29 -20.74 5.08 -8.44
C PRO A 29 -21.14 5.09 -6.94
N GLU A 30 -20.48 5.93 -6.13
CA GLU A 30 -20.79 6.16 -4.72
C GLU A 30 -21.10 4.89 -3.92
N PRO A 31 -20.15 3.93 -3.85
CA PRO A 31 -20.38 2.64 -3.20
C PRO A 31 -20.55 2.73 -1.69
N LEU A 32 -20.19 3.86 -1.08
CA LEU A 32 -20.33 4.16 0.35
C LEU A 32 -21.15 5.43 0.54
N LYS A 33 -22.20 5.36 1.38
CA LYS A 33 -23.13 6.45 1.63
C LYS A 33 -22.93 6.98 3.03
N LEU A 34 -22.44 8.21 3.14
CA LEU A 34 -22.31 8.93 4.40
C LEU A 34 -23.65 9.56 4.83
N PRO A 35 -23.87 9.77 6.15
CA PRO A 35 -24.95 10.60 6.65
C PRO A 35 -24.83 12.04 6.15
N ASP A 36 -25.97 12.76 6.15
CA ASP A 36 -26.01 14.16 5.80
C ASP A 36 -25.05 14.98 6.69
N GLY A 37 -24.33 15.89 6.06
CA GLY A 37 -23.33 16.74 6.73
C GLY A 37 -21.99 16.08 7.02
N MET A 38 -21.82 14.79 6.65
CA MET A 38 -20.53 14.09 6.72
C MET A 38 -19.96 13.93 5.31
N TYR A 39 -18.67 14.16 5.16
CA TYR A 39 -17.96 14.05 3.88
C TYR A 39 -16.63 13.34 4.08
N PHE A 40 -16.11 12.70 3.04
CA PHE A 40 -14.75 12.19 3.04
C PHE A 40 -13.74 13.34 2.85
N GLY A 41 -12.60 13.21 3.50
CA GLY A 41 -11.36 13.87 3.11
C GLY A 41 -10.48 12.92 2.29
N GLU A 42 -9.16 13.06 2.39
CA GLU A 42 -8.23 12.08 1.80
C GLU A 42 -8.54 10.67 2.32
N LEU A 43 -8.90 9.75 1.43
CA LEU A 43 -9.09 8.35 1.78
C LEU A 43 -7.73 7.64 1.71
N THR A 44 -7.23 7.27 2.89
CA THR A 44 -5.93 6.63 3.02
C THR A 44 -6.03 5.12 3.15
N GLY A 45 -7.21 4.62 3.54
CA GLY A 45 -7.40 3.20 3.78
C GLY A 45 -8.79 2.71 3.39
N VAL A 46 -8.85 1.46 2.94
CA VAL A 46 -10.08 0.69 2.73
C VAL A 46 -9.84 -0.77 3.06
N ALA A 47 -10.72 -1.38 3.83
CA ALA A 47 -10.68 -2.80 4.16
C ALA A 47 -12.09 -3.40 4.13
N VAL A 48 -12.16 -4.73 3.98
CA VAL A 48 -13.43 -5.48 3.96
C VAL A 48 -13.30 -6.65 4.92
N ASN A 49 -14.26 -6.84 5.81
CA ASN A 49 -14.28 -7.96 6.75
C ASN A 49 -15.01 -9.19 6.18
N SER A 50 -15.03 -10.28 6.95
CA SER A 50 -15.66 -11.55 6.55
C SER A 50 -17.17 -11.45 6.29
N LYS A 51 -17.84 -10.41 6.83
CA LYS A 51 -19.27 -10.12 6.63
C LYS A 51 -19.55 -9.21 5.43
N GLY A 52 -18.51 -8.77 4.72
CA GLY A 52 -18.62 -7.82 3.63
C GLY A 52 -18.80 -6.36 4.09
N HIS A 53 -18.65 -6.05 5.39
CA HIS A 53 -18.61 -4.67 5.85
C HIS A 53 -17.34 -4.00 5.36
N VAL A 54 -17.48 -2.73 4.97
CA VAL A 54 -16.38 -1.92 4.44
C VAL A 54 -15.94 -0.92 5.49
N PHE A 55 -14.64 -0.84 5.70
CA PHE A 55 -14.00 0.14 6.57
C PHE A 55 -13.26 1.15 5.72
N ALA A 56 -13.52 2.43 5.93
CA ALA A 56 -12.85 3.52 5.23
C ALA A 56 -12.09 4.38 6.24
N LEU A 57 -10.80 4.61 5.98
CA LEU A 57 -9.98 5.49 6.79
C LEU A 57 -9.82 6.82 6.06
N SER A 58 -10.41 7.87 6.63
CA SER A 58 -10.41 9.23 6.10
C SER A 58 -9.60 10.16 7.00
N ARG A 59 -8.90 11.12 6.42
CA ARG A 59 -8.25 12.20 7.17
C ARG A 59 -9.18 13.38 7.48
N GLY A 60 -10.50 13.13 7.45
CA GLY A 60 -11.51 14.16 7.72
C GLY A 60 -11.63 15.19 6.60
N ASN A 61 -12.55 16.14 6.81
CA ASN A 61 -12.92 17.11 5.78
C ASN A 61 -12.94 18.56 6.26
N THR A 62 -12.54 18.82 7.50
CA THR A 62 -12.77 20.14 8.14
C THR A 62 -11.75 21.20 7.72
N SER A 63 -10.50 20.83 7.47
CA SER A 63 -9.45 21.80 7.13
C SER A 63 -8.33 21.18 6.28
N GLY A 64 -8.60 20.04 5.66
CA GLY A 64 -7.56 19.23 5.07
C GLY A 64 -6.68 18.56 6.13
N PRO A 65 -5.78 17.70 5.72
CA PRO A 65 -4.92 16.95 6.63
C PRO A 65 -3.85 17.86 7.22
N ALA A 66 -4.06 18.30 8.46
CA ALA A 66 -3.02 18.94 9.24
C ALA A 66 -2.22 17.86 9.97
N TYR A 67 -0.94 17.77 9.72
CA TYR A 67 -0.03 16.85 10.40
C TYR A 67 -0.10 17.08 11.91
N ALA A 68 -0.21 15.99 12.68
CA ALA A 68 -0.43 16.01 14.13
C ALA A 68 -1.78 16.58 14.61
N ALA A 69 -2.69 16.97 13.73
CA ALA A 69 -4.07 17.27 14.09
C ALA A 69 -4.90 15.98 14.18
N ALA A 70 -5.90 15.90 15.05
CA ALA A 70 -6.75 14.71 15.19
C ALA A 70 -7.79 14.63 14.06
N ALA A 71 -7.32 14.48 12.82
CA ALA A 71 -8.18 14.47 11.63
C ALA A 71 -8.62 13.06 11.19
N THR A 72 -8.00 12.00 11.73
CA THR A 72 -8.28 10.62 11.34
C THR A 72 -9.67 10.19 11.74
N GLN A 73 -10.43 9.61 10.81
CA GLN A 73 -11.76 9.03 11.03
C GLN A 73 -11.76 7.60 10.48
N LEU A 74 -12.13 6.63 11.31
CA LEU A 74 -12.36 5.24 10.92
C LEU A 74 -13.86 4.99 10.83
N LEU A 75 -14.37 4.81 9.63
CA LEU A 75 -15.79 4.71 9.31
C LEU A 75 -16.14 3.29 8.87
N GLU A 76 -17.20 2.71 9.44
CA GLU A 76 -17.71 1.38 9.09
C GLU A 76 -19.02 1.50 8.33
N PHE A 77 -19.12 0.74 7.22
CA PHE A 77 -20.30 0.62 6.37
C PHE A 77 -20.71 -0.85 6.26
N ASP A 78 -22.00 -1.12 6.11
CA ASP A 78 -22.49 -2.47 5.83
C ASP A 78 -22.15 -2.90 4.38
N GLN A 79 -22.47 -4.15 4.05
CA GLN A 79 -22.24 -4.72 2.71
C GLN A 79 -22.97 -3.98 1.58
N THR A 80 -23.99 -3.17 1.88
CA THR A 80 -24.74 -2.35 0.92
C THR A 80 -24.13 -0.95 0.76
N GLY A 81 -23.12 -0.62 1.56
CA GLY A 81 -22.48 0.69 1.60
C GLY A 81 -23.17 1.71 2.50
N LYS A 82 -24.15 1.31 3.32
CA LYS A 82 -24.80 2.18 4.29
C LYS A 82 -23.90 2.37 5.51
N PHE A 83 -23.73 3.62 5.96
CA PHE A 83 -22.97 3.96 7.14
C PHE A 83 -23.54 3.28 8.40
N ILE A 84 -22.66 2.70 9.20
CA ILE A 84 -23.00 2.08 10.50
C ILE A 84 -22.54 2.97 11.65
N ARG A 85 -21.24 3.32 11.68
CA ARG A 85 -20.64 4.06 12.79
C ARG A 85 -19.24 4.60 12.47
N GLU A 86 -18.79 5.51 13.30
CA GLU A 86 -17.39 5.91 13.43
C GLU A 86 -16.76 5.16 14.63
N ILE A 87 -15.58 4.58 14.43
CA ILE A 87 -14.86 3.81 15.44
C ILE A 87 -13.70 4.67 15.98
N GLY A 88 -13.55 4.69 17.30
CA GLY A 88 -12.46 5.38 17.98
C GLY A 88 -12.52 6.90 17.82
N LYS A 89 -13.73 7.50 17.72
CA LYS A 89 -13.90 8.95 17.66
C LYS A 89 -13.15 9.64 18.81
N ASN A 90 -12.36 10.66 18.46
CA ASN A 90 -11.53 11.43 19.40
C ASN A 90 -10.45 10.61 20.13
N LEU A 91 -10.06 9.46 19.60
CA LEU A 91 -8.98 8.66 20.19
C LEU A 91 -7.66 9.43 20.15
N TYR A 92 -6.88 9.38 21.25
CA TYR A 92 -5.56 10.01 21.34
C TYR A 92 -4.60 9.58 20.22
N ALA A 93 -4.72 8.33 19.74
CA ALA A 93 -3.91 7.80 18.64
C ALA A 93 -4.15 8.50 17.29
N TRP A 94 -5.26 9.20 17.12
CA TRP A 94 -5.60 9.81 15.85
C TRP A 94 -4.79 11.10 15.60
N SER A 95 -4.14 11.16 14.44
CA SER A 95 -3.38 12.31 13.98
C SER A 95 -3.40 12.37 12.44
N TYR A 96 -2.73 11.42 11.79
CA TYR A 96 -2.59 11.38 10.34
C TYR A 96 -2.70 9.92 9.87
N GLY A 97 -3.92 9.40 9.79
CA GLY A 97 -4.21 8.01 9.46
C GLY A 97 -3.54 7.57 8.15
N HIS A 98 -3.02 6.34 8.12
CA HIS A 98 -2.29 5.84 6.96
C HIS A 98 -2.95 4.62 6.31
N THR A 99 -3.20 3.53 7.04
CA THR A 99 -3.89 2.34 6.49
C THR A 99 -4.88 1.76 7.47
N VAL A 100 -5.85 0.99 6.96
CA VAL A 100 -6.75 0.13 7.75
C VAL A 100 -6.72 -1.28 7.18
N ARG A 101 -6.52 -2.28 8.03
CA ARG A 101 -6.52 -3.70 7.67
C ARG A 101 -7.45 -4.49 8.57
N ILE A 102 -7.94 -5.63 8.06
CA ILE A 102 -8.76 -6.58 8.82
C ILE A 102 -7.98 -7.88 8.93
N ASP A 103 -7.77 -8.36 10.18
CA ASP A 103 -7.11 -9.63 10.42
C ASP A 103 -8.09 -10.83 10.23
N PRO A 104 -7.60 -12.08 10.17
CA PRO A 104 -8.45 -13.26 9.99
C PRO A 104 -9.52 -13.48 11.07
N GLN A 105 -9.45 -12.76 12.19
CA GLN A 105 -10.43 -12.78 13.27
C GLN A 105 -11.39 -11.58 13.23
N ASP A 106 -11.42 -10.85 12.11
CA ASP A 106 -12.18 -9.62 11.91
C ASP A 106 -11.80 -8.46 12.85
N ASN A 107 -10.62 -8.51 13.50
CA ASN A 107 -10.13 -7.35 14.21
C ASN A 107 -9.66 -6.29 13.22
N ILE A 108 -9.88 -5.03 13.59
CA ILE A 108 -9.58 -3.89 12.76
C ILE A 108 -8.24 -3.31 13.22
N TRP A 109 -7.30 -3.16 12.30
CA TRP A 109 -6.01 -2.59 12.57
C TRP A 109 -5.86 -1.27 11.81
N VAL A 110 -5.41 -0.26 12.52
CA VAL A 110 -5.15 1.06 11.92
C VAL A 110 -3.72 1.47 12.21
N THR A 111 -3.01 1.90 11.18
CA THR A 111 -1.75 2.60 11.34
C THR A 111 -1.99 4.09 11.23
N ASP A 112 -1.41 4.86 12.14
CA ASP A 112 -1.47 6.32 12.10
C ASP A 112 -0.04 6.89 12.04
N LYS A 113 0.31 7.40 10.87
CA LYS A 113 1.65 7.93 10.57
C LYS A 113 1.99 9.15 11.43
N GLY A 114 1.00 9.98 11.75
CA GLY A 114 1.23 11.23 12.49
C GLY A 114 1.45 11.01 13.98
N SER A 115 0.91 9.92 14.52
CA SER A 115 1.08 9.54 15.93
C SER A 115 2.15 8.47 16.16
N ASP A 116 2.72 7.90 15.10
CA ASP A 116 3.63 6.76 15.17
C ASP A 116 3.01 5.52 15.84
N MET A 117 1.69 5.35 15.72
CA MET A 117 0.95 4.33 16.43
C MET A 117 0.27 3.33 15.50
N VAL A 118 0.17 2.08 15.99
CA VAL A 118 -0.68 1.04 15.41
C VAL A 118 -1.70 0.64 16.46
N VAL A 119 -2.99 0.67 16.09
CA VAL A 119 -4.09 0.35 17.01
C VAL A 119 -4.86 -0.83 16.48
N LYS A 120 -5.01 -1.87 17.32
CA LYS A 120 -5.90 -3.01 17.06
C LYS A 120 -7.20 -2.82 17.79
N PHE A 121 -8.31 -2.91 17.07
CA PHE A 121 -9.65 -2.92 17.63
C PHE A 121 -10.30 -4.29 17.47
N SER A 122 -11.15 -4.67 18.40
CA SER A 122 -12.09 -5.77 18.20
C SER A 122 -13.09 -5.44 17.08
N PRO A 123 -13.81 -6.45 16.53
CA PRO A 123 -14.91 -6.20 15.60
C PRO A 123 -15.99 -5.26 16.13
N ARG A 124 -16.10 -5.11 17.46
CA ARG A 124 -17.02 -4.19 18.13
C ARG A 124 -16.45 -2.78 18.31
N GLY A 125 -15.22 -2.51 17.88
CA GLY A 125 -14.55 -1.20 17.98
C GLY A 125 -13.90 -0.92 19.34
N ARG A 126 -13.73 -1.93 20.23
CA ARG A 126 -12.96 -1.78 21.46
C ARG A 126 -11.47 -1.93 21.18
N VAL A 127 -10.64 -1.04 21.68
CA VAL A 127 -9.18 -1.15 21.60
C VAL A 127 -8.72 -2.42 22.32
N LEU A 128 -7.96 -3.26 21.64
CA LEU A 128 -7.39 -4.51 22.15
C LEU A 128 -5.88 -4.40 22.38
N MET A 129 -5.18 -3.64 21.51
CA MET A 129 -3.73 -3.53 21.54
C MET A 129 -3.30 -2.23 20.90
N VAL A 130 -2.19 -1.66 21.39
CA VAL A 130 -1.58 -0.45 20.84
C VAL A 130 -0.07 -0.67 20.77
N PHE A 131 0.54 -0.24 19.67
CA PHE A 131 1.98 -0.16 19.50
C PHE A 131 2.37 1.29 19.23
N GLY A 132 3.55 1.68 19.71
CA GLY A 132 4.06 3.03 19.55
C GLY A 132 3.37 4.06 20.47
N ARG A 133 3.76 5.30 20.33
CA ARG A 133 3.18 6.46 21.03
C ARG A 133 3.45 7.74 20.26
N LYS A 134 2.64 8.76 20.49
CA LYS A 134 2.93 10.11 20.00
C LYS A 134 4.23 10.63 20.63
N GLN A 135 4.98 11.37 19.82
CA GLN A 135 6.10 12.15 20.35
C GLN A 135 5.56 13.34 21.14
N GLU A 136 6.23 13.63 22.25
CA GLU A 136 5.92 14.76 23.12
C GLU A 136 7.00 15.83 23.00
N ALA A 137 6.70 17.07 23.40
CA ALA A 137 7.66 18.18 23.30
C ALA A 137 8.95 17.95 24.09
N SER A 138 8.93 17.10 25.10
CA SER A 138 10.09 16.67 25.88
C SER A 138 10.92 15.58 25.20
N ASP A 139 10.41 14.93 24.18
CA ASP A 139 11.12 13.88 23.45
C ASP A 139 12.25 14.50 22.61
N ARG A 140 13.34 13.76 22.49
CA ARG A 140 14.39 14.13 21.54
C ARG A 140 13.85 14.01 20.11
N GLU A 141 14.33 14.86 19.22
CA GLU A 141 14.00 14.79 17.79
C GLU A 141 12.50 14.97 17.50
N THR A 142 11.85 15.92 18.18
CA THR A 142 10.43 16.22 17.97
C THR A 142 10.12 16.98 16.65
N GLY A 143 11.15 17.41 15.93
CA GLY A 143 11.03 18.11 14.65
C GLY A 143 10.70 17.17 13.48
N PRO A 144 10.59 17.71 12.26
CA PRO A 144 10.39 16.90 11.07
C PRO A 144 11.52 15.92 10.85
N LEU A 145 11.25 14.63 10.96
CA LEU A 145 12.26 13.56 10.88
C LEU A 145 12.45 13.03 9.45
N GLU A 146 11.64 13.48 8.50
CA GLU A 146 11.72 13.01 7.12
C GLU A 146 13.08 13.32 6.50
N ARG A 147 13.69 12.27 5.90
CA ARG A 147 14.97 12.38 5.18
C ARG A 147 16.16 12.86 6.04
N HIS A 148 16.17 12.49 7.30
CA HIS A 148 17.30 12.74 8.17
C HIS A 148 18.61 12.20 7.57
N LYS A 149 19.68 12.98 7.62
CA LYS A 149 21.00 12.58 7.09
C LYS A 149 22.05 12.72 8.19
N PRO A 150 22.75 11.63 8.58
CA PRO A 150 22.52 10.24 8.15
C PRO A 150 21.16 9.73 8.62
N PRO A 151 20.65 8.61 8.07
CA PRO A 151 19.41 7.99 8.54
C PRO A 151 19.46 7.71 10.04
N LEU A 152 18.36 7.94 10.74
CA LEU A 152 18.27 7.66 12.18
C LEU A 152 18.36 6.16 12.42
N ALA A 153 19.12 5.75 13.42
CA ALA A 153 19.17 4.36 13.85
C ALA A 153 17.79 3.94 14.40
N PRO A 154 17.21 2.82 13.92
CA PRO A 154 15.95 2.34 14.44
C PRO A 154 16.11 1.79 15.87
N GLU A 155 15.14 2.08 16.73
CA GLU A 155 15.08 1.62 18.10
C GLU A 155 14.01 0.53 18.24
N VAL A 156 14.25 -0.46 19.11
CA VAL A 156 13.24 -1.48 19.45
C VAL A 156 12.04 -0.81 20.11
N GLY A 157 10.83 -1.14 19.63
CA GLY A 157 9.56 -0.62 20.18
C GLY A 157 9.26 0.85 19.83
N ARG A 158 10.15 1.57 19.14
CA ARG A 158 9.90 2.95 18.68
C ARG A 158 9.66 2.99 17.19
N PHE A 159 8.46 3.31 16.80
CA PHE A 159 8.09 3.56 15.41
C PHE A 159 8.31 5.03 15.02
N ARG A 160 8.57 5.25 13.73
CA ARG A 160 8.69 6.60 13.15
C ARG A 160 7.99 6.61 11.80
N GLN A 161 6.75 7.09 11.79
CA GLN A 161 5.89 7.19 10.61
C GLN A 161 5.57 5.81 9.99
N VAL A 162 4.90 4.97 10.79
CA VAL A 162 4.41 3.64 10.38
C VAL A 162 3.50 3.71 9.17
N THR A 163 3.51 2.65 8.36
CA THR A 163 2.78 2.63 7.10
C THR A 163 1.69 1.58 7.03
N ASP A 164 1.95 0.31 7.36
CA ASP A 164 0.99 -0.77 7.12
C ASP A 164 1.25 -1.98 8.02
N VAL A 165 0.33 -2.97 8.03
CA VAL A 165 0.46 -4.22 8.79
C VAL A 165 0.03 -5.43 7.97
N ALA A 166 0.66 -6.58 8.24
CA ALA A 166 0.28 -7.89 7.70
C ALA A 166 0.48 -8.98 8.75
N TRP A 167 -0.06 -10.18 8.50
CA TRP A 167 0.00 -11.32 9.42
C TRP A 167 0.42 -12.60 8.70
N ASP A 168 1.25 -13.40 9.36
CA ASP A 168 1.52 -14.75 8.90
C ASP A 168 0.47 -15.77 9.44
N PRO A 169 0.45 -17.00 8.92
CA PRO A 169 -0.48 -18.04 9.42
C PRO A 169 -0.27 -18.42 10.89
N GLN A 170 0.87 -18.11 11.49
CA GLN A 170 1.18 -18.34 12.90
C GLN A 170 0.60 -17.26 13.81
N GLY A 171 0.09 -16.16 13.22
CA GLY A 171 -0.49 -15.02 13.90
C GLY A 171 0.53 -13.98 14.35
N ASN A 172 1.78 -14.04 13.88
CA ASN A 172 2.71 -12.94 14.05
C ASN A 172 2.25 -11.76 13.21
N THR A 173 2.46 -10.55 13.73
CA THR A 173 2.17 -9.29 13.04
C THR A 173 3.46 -8.69 12.51
N TYR A 174 3.44 -8.25 11.27
CA TYR A 174 4.51 -7.52 10.62
C TYR A 174 4.06 -6.08 10.40
N ILE A 175 4.82 -5.14 10.93
CA ILE A 175 4.53 -3.70 10.89
C ILE A 175 5.58 -3.03 10.02
N SER A 176 5.18 -2.47 8.88
CA SER A 176 6.10 -1.66 8.08
C SER A 176 6.24 -0.28 8.70
N ASP A 177 7.47 0.06 9.08
CA ASP A 177 7.89 1.30 9.74
C ASP A 177 8.67 2.13 8.72
N GLY A 178 7.91 2.73 7.77
CA GLY A 178 8.39 2.97 6.43
C GLY A 178 9.07 4.30 6.15
N TYR A 179 8.53 5.43 6.61
CA TYR A 179 9.02 6.73 6.13
C TYR A 179 10.39 7.11 6.68
N ILE A 180 10.68 6.74 7.93
CA ILE A 180 11.93 7.13 8.60
C ILE A 180 12.83 5.92 8.85
N ASN A 181 12.29 4.85 9.47
CA ASN A 181 13.10 3.72 9.90
C ASN A 181 13.40 2.73 8.76
N SER A 182 12.66 2.75 7.66
CA SER A 182 12.87 1.87 6.48
C SER A 182 13.04 0.40 6.85
N ARG A 183 12.17 -0.11 7.72
CA ARG A 183 12.22 -1.49 8.22
C ARG A 183 10.83 -2.12 8.31
N VAL A 184 10.82 -3.44 8.56
CA VAL A 184 9.64 -4.19 9.00
C VAL A 184 9.91 -4.72 10.40
N ALA A 185 9.00 -4.46 11.34
CA ALA A 185 9.04 -5.02 12.70
C ALA A 185 8.15 -6.26 12.76
N LYS A 186 8.62 -7.32 13.43
CA LYS A 186 7.87 -8.55 13.69
C LYS A 186 7.53 -8.63 15.17
N VAL A 187 6.27 -8.82 15.49
CA VAL A 187 5.77 -9.05 16.84
C VAL A 187 4.94 -10.33 16.88
N ASP A 188 4.90 -11.00 18.02
CA ASP A 188 4.08 -12.20 18.20
C ASP A 188 2.58 -11.84 18.39
N LYS A 189 1.74 -12.86 18.48
CA LYS A 189 0.28 -12.70 18.69
C LYS A 189 -0.09 -12.01 20.00
N LEU A 190 0.83 -11.92 20.96
CA LEU A 190 0.66 -11.25 22.24
C LEU A 190 1.17 -9.80 22.21
N GLY A 191 1.82 -9.39 21.10
CA GLY A 191 2.40 -8.07 20.94
C GLY A 191 3.85 -7.96 21.40
N ASN A 192 4.52 -9.06 21.75
CA ASN A 192 5.92 -9.03 22.13
C ASN A 192 6.79 -8.84 20.88
N TRP A 193 7.74 -7.92 20.98
CA TRP A 193 8.71 -7.68 19.93
C TRP A 193 9.62 -8.89 19.74
N LEU A 194 9.68 -9.42 18.52
CA LEU A 194 10.55 -10.53 18.18
C LEU A 194 11.85 -10.06 17.52
N LYS A 195 11.72 -9.27 16.46
CA LYS A 195 12.85 -8.74 15.69
C LYS A 195 12.40 -7.62 14.74
N SER A 196 13.34 -7.03 14.03
CA SER A 196 13.07 -6.26 12.81
C SER A 196 14.07 -6.61 11.73
N PHE A 197 13.71 -6.34 10.49
CA PHE A 197 14.56 -6.51 9.32
C PHE A 197 14.32 -5.37 8.33
N GLY A 198 15.23 -5.20 7.40
CA GLY A 198 15.27 -4.01 6.54
C GLY A 198 16.09 -2.88 7.17
N GLU A 199 16.73 -2.10 6.34
CA GLU A 199 17.48 -0.91 6.67
C GLU A 199 17.42 0.08 5.50
N PRO A 200 17.70 1.38 5.71
CA PRO A 200 17.69 2.35 4.63
C PRO A 200 18.67 2.00 3.52
N GLY A 201 18.21 1.97 2.26
CA GLY A 201 19.06 1.72 1.10
C GLY A 201 18.31 1.15 -0.09
N SER A 202 19.06 0.68 -1.11
CA SER A 202 18.52 0.15 -2.36
C SER A 202 18.99 -1.28 -2.70
N GLY A 203 19.88 -1.86 -1.89
CA GLY A 203 20.34 -3.25 -2.05
C GLY A 203 19.27 -4.28 -1.68
N ALA A 204 19.59 -5.55 -1.85
CA ALA A 204 18.72 -6.64 -1.37
C ALA A 204 18.59 -6.57 0.15
N GLY A 205 17.36 -6.64 0.67
CA GLY A 205 17.06 -6.49 2.08
C GLY A 205 17.06 -5.04 2.59
N GLN A 206 17.57 -4.08 1.81
CA GLN A 206 17.45 -2.66 2.11
C GLN A 206 16.12 -2.11 1.58
N LEU A 207 15.58 -1.08 2.23
CA LEU A 207 14.28 -0.51 1.92
C LEU A 207 14.36 1.02 1.82
N ASN A 208 13.52 1.58 0.97
CA ASN A 208 13.33 3.02 0.85
C ASN A 208 11.84 3.34 0.83
N THR A 209 11.33 3.78 1.95
CA THR A 209 9.90 4.02 2.13
C THR A 209 9.07 2.75 1.87
N PRO A 210 9.23 1.66 2.66
CA PRO A 210 8.30 0.54 2.63
C PRO A 210 6.91 1.04 3.00
N HIS A 211 6.01 1.13 1.98
CA HIS A 211 4.77 1.88 2.08
C HIS A 211 3.56 1.01 2.38
N SER A 212 3.59 -0.23 1.94
CA SER A 212 2.52 -1.20 2.17
C SER A 212 3.11 -2.60 2.29
N ILE A 213 2.44 -3.50 2.99
CA ILE A 213 2.86 -4.87 3.20
C ILE A 213 1.66 -5.82 3.15
N ALA A 214 1.84 -6.98 2.53
CA ALA A 214 0.88 -8.08 2.54
C ALA A 214 1.59 -9.41 2.76
N ALA A 215 0.89 -10.41 3.28
CA ALA A 215 1.43 -11.77 3.44
C ALA A 215 0.63 -12.76 2.59
N ASP A 216 1.32 -13.75 2.00
CA ASP A 216 0.68 -14.88 1.33
C ASP A 216 0.31 -16.00 2.34
N ALA A 217 -0.40 -17.01 1.87
CA ALA A 217 -0.81 -18.15 2.69
C ALA A 217 0.37 -19.01 3.22
N LYS A 218 1.58 -18.81 2.71
CA LYS A 218 2.81 -19.46 3.19
C LYS A 218 3.54 -18.62 4.23
N GLY A 219 3.09 -17.38 4.47
CA GLY A 219 3.74 -16.42 5.35
C GLY A 219 4.88 -15.62 4.70
N ASN A 220 5.01 -15.65 3.36
CA ASN A 220 5.93 -14.76 2.67
C ASN A 220 5.35 -13.35 2.64
N LEU A 221 6.21 -12.37 2.82
CA LEU A 221 5.86 -10.95 2.95
C LEU A 221 6.20 -10.20 1.68
N TYR A 222 5.23 -9.51 1.12
CA TYR A 222 5.36 -8.66 -0.06
C TYR A 222 5.39 -7.21 0.40
N VAL A 223 6.56 -6.60 0.36
CA VAL A 223 6.80 -5.23 0.84
C VAL A 223 6.89 -4.29 -0.35
N ALA A 224 5.99 -3.33 -0.42
CA ALA A 224 6.02 -2.25 -1.40
C ALA A 224 7.17 -1.28 -1.08
N ASP A 225 8.35 -1.56 -1.57
CA ASP A 225 9.56 -0.74 -1.43
C ASP A 225 9.50 0.43 -2.43
N ARG A 226 8.59 1.38 -2.12
CA ARG A 226 8.08 2.40 -3.04
C ARG A 226 9.19 3.31 -3.56
N GLY A 227 10.08 3.75 -2.67
CA GLY A 227 11.18 4.65 -3.05
C GLY A 227 12.20 3.98 -3.98
N ASN A 228 12.29 2.67 -3.97
CA ASN A 228 13.15 1.87 -4.85
C ASN A 228 12.39 1.31 -6.09
N ARG A 229 11.11 1.65 -6.24
CA ARG A 229 10.29 1.23 -7.39
C ARG A 229 10.24 -0.30 -7.55
N ARG A 230 10.06 -1.03 -6.44
CA ARG A 230 9.98 -2.51 -6.45
C ARG A 230 9.11 -3.04 -5.33
N ILE A 231 8.67 -4.28 -5.45
CA ILE A 231 8.17 -5.07 -4.34
C ILE A 231 9.27 -6.05 -3.97
N GLN A 232 9.74 -6.06 -2.74
CA GLN A 232 10.62 -7.11 -2.22
C GLN A 232 9.80 -8.16 -1.50
N VAL A 233 10.11 -9.42 -1.77
CA VAL A 233 9.47 -10.56 -1.12
C VAL A 233 10.44 -11.18 -0.13
N PHE A 234 10.00 -11.29 1.12
CA PHE A 234 10.76 -11.86 2.22
C PHE A 234 10.07 -13.12 2.75
N ASP A 235 10.81 -14.00 3.38
CA ASP A 235 10.21 -15.01 4.26
C ASP A 235 9.81 -14.38 5.62
N GLY A 236 9.15 -15.14 6.47
CA GLY A 236 8.75 -14.67 7.80
C GLY A 236 9.92 -14.36 8.75
N GLU A 237 11.15 -14.68 8.37
CA GLU A 237 12.36 -14.35 9.12
C GLU A 237 13.11 -13.13 8.56
N GLY A 238 12.62 -12.55 7.46
CA GLY A 238 13.21 -11.36 6.85
C GLY A 238 14.33 -11.65 5.85
N ASN A 239 14.47 -12.90 5.41
CA ASN A 239 15.39 -13.23 4.32
C ASN A 239 14.74 -12.87 2.98
N VAL A 240 15.50 -12.24 2.09
CA VAL A 240 15.03 -11.86 0.76
C VAL A 240 14.86 -13.11 -0.10
N LEU A 241 13.66 -13.32 -0.63
CA LEU A 241 13.36 -14.41 -1.55
C LEU A 241 13.47 -13.97 -3.01
N ARG A 242 12.95 -12.80 -3.33
CA ARG A 242 12.97 -12.23 -4.70
C ARG A 242 12.57 -10.76 -4.71
N GLU A 243 12.75 -10.15 -5.87
CA GLU A 243 12.31 -8.80 -6.21
C GLU A 243 11.32 -8.85 -7.37
N ILE A 244 10.30 -8.01 -7.35
CA ILE A 244 9.31 -7.84 -8.40
C ILE A 244 9.35 -6.38 -8.86
N ARG A 245 9.55 -6.16 -10.17
CA ARG A 245 9.45 -4.85 -10.82
C ARG A 245 8.28 -4.84 -11.79
N ILE A 246 7.64 -3.69 -11.91
CA ILE A 246 6.49 -3.49 -12.78
C ILE A 246 6.90 -2.55 -13.90
N ASP A 247 7.10 -3.12 -15.09
CA ASP A 247 7.50 -2.40 -16.29
C ASP A 247 6.46 -2.62 -17.39
N VAL A 248 5.26 -2.05 -17.20
CA VAL A 248 4.16 -2.11 -18.16
C VAL A 248 4.14 -0.81 -18.97
N PRO A 249 4.29 -0.87 -20.31
CA PRO A 249 4.21 0.31 -21.15
C PRO A 249 2.90 1.10 -20.96
N PHE A 250 2.98 2.41 -21.09
CA PHE A 250 1.85 3.32 -21.01
C PHE A 250 1.95 4.39 -22.12
N PRO A 251 0.82 5.05 -22.48
CA PRO A 251 0.83 6.09 -23.51
C PRO A 251 1.80 7.23 -23.17
N PRO A 252 2.58 7.74 -24.13
CA PRO A 252 3.57 8.78 -23.89
C PRO A 252 2.96 10.13 -23.47
N ASP A 253 1.68 10.33 -23.77
CA ASP A 253 0.88 11.50 -23.41
C ASP A 253 0.11 11.35 -22.09
N ALA A 254 0.27 10.22 -21.38
CA ALA A 254 -0.33 10.01 -20.07
C ALA A 254 0.02 11.15 -19.11
N LYS A 255 -0.98 11.62 -18.37
CA LYS A 255 -0.82 12.72 -17.40
C LYS A 255 -0.96 12.18 -15.98
N PRO A 256 -0.18 12.69 -15.01
CA PRO A 256 -0.44 12.40 -13.60
C PRO A 256 -1.72 13.09 -13.15
N ALA A 257 -2.37 12.55 -12.11
CA ALA A 257 -3.57 13.16 -11.52
C ALA A 257 -3.27 14.52 -10.87
N LEU A 258 -2.03 14.74 -10.44
CA LEU A 258 -1.53 15.97 -9.85
C LEU A 258 -0.05 16.16 -10.17
N GLY A 259 0.33 17.41 -10.44
CA GLY A 259 1.72 17.82 -10.66
C GLY A 259 2.23 17.55 -12.07
N ALA A 260 3.55 17.61 -12.22
CA ALA A 260 4.22 17.38 -13.48
C ALA A 260 4.49 15.88 -13.69
N THR A 261 4.60 15.46 -14.95
CA THR A 261 5.02 14.09 -15.31
C THR A 261 6.40 13.78 -14.69
N PRO A 262 6.52 12.68 -13.93
CA PRO A 262 7.76 12.31 -13.28
C PRO A 262 8.90 12.09 -14.31
N ASN A 263 10.04 12.72 -14.08
CA ASN A 263 11.25 12.45 -14.85
C ASN A 263 12.14 11.49 -14.06
N VAL A 264 12.02 10.21 -14.36
CA VAL A 264 12.69 9.13 -13.63
C VAL A 264 14.23 9.27 -13.69
N GLU A 265 14.78 9.62 -14.84
CA GLU A 265 16.24 9.78 -15.02
C GLU A 265 16.78 10.91 -14.13
N LYS A 266 16.09 12.07 -14.11
CA LYS A 266 16.47 13.18 -13.23
C LYS A 266 16.35 12.82 -11.75
N MET A 267 15.29 12.08 -11.38
CA MET A 267 15.11 11.64 -10.00
C MET A 267 16.23 10.69 -9.57
N GLN A 268 16.60 9.71 -10.42
CA GLN A 268 17.70 8.79 -10.17
C GLN A 268 19.04 9.51 -10.06
N ALA A 269 19.34 10.40 -11.02
CA ALA A 269 20.58 11.18 -11.01
C ALA A 269 20.72 12.08 -9.76
N ALA A 270 19.60 12.56 -9.24
CA ALA A 270 19.54 13.36 -8.01
C ALA A 270 19.49 12.51 -6.71
N GLY A 271 19.50 11.18 -6.80
CA GLY A 271 19.37 10.29 -5.64
C GLY A 271 18.03 10.43 -4.90
N LEU A 272 16.98 10.87 -5.60
CA LEU A 272 15.65 11.04 -5.03
C LEU A 272 14.87 9.72 -5.02
N PRO A 273 14.00 9.51 -4.02
CA PRO A 273 13.09 8.36 -4.02
C PRO A 273 12.18 8.35 -5.25
N LEU A 274 12.02 7.17 -5.87
CA LEU A 274 11.22 7.00 -7.10
C LEU A 274 9.72 6.82 -6.83
N THR A 275 9.20 7.41 -5.79
CA THR A 275 7.83 7.19 -5.28
C THR A 275 6.72 7.52 -6.29
N MET A 276 7.00 8.39 -7.25
CA MET A 276 6.07 8.79 -8.31
C MET A 276 6.41 8.19 -9.66
N ALA A 277 7.44 7.36 -9.74
CA ALA A 277 7.81 6.72 -10.99
C ALA A 277 6.77 5.68 -11.43
N PRO A 278 6.59 5.46 -12.75
CA PRO A 278 5.71 4.40 -13.24
C PRO A 278 6.08 3.05 -12.65
N GLY A 279 5.10 2.30 -12.15
CA GLY A 279 5.31 1.01 -11.49
C GLY A 279 5.90 1.08 -10.08
N ALA A 280 6.03 2.28 -9.47
CA ALA A 280 6.37 2.39 -8.06
C ALA A 280 5.18 1.93 -7.20
N PRO A 281 5.31 0.87 -6.38
CA PRO A 281 4.17 0.29 -5.67
C PRO A 281 3.73 1.18 -4.50
N TRP A 282 2.46 1.60 -4.51
CA TRP A 282 1.87 2.36 -3.40
C TRP A 282 1.13 1.46 -2.42
N ALA A 283 0.30 0.58 -2.92
CA ALA A 283 -0.44 -0.41 -2.15
C ALA A 283 -0.12 -1.82 -2.61
N VAL A 284 -0.20 -2.79 -1.70
CA VAL A 284 -0.19 -4.21 -2.02
C VAL A 284 -1.34 -4.91 -1.31
N CYS A 285 -2.01 -5.81 -2.01
CA CYS A 285 -3.06 -6.65 -1.47
C CYS A 285 -2.97 -8.04 -2.10
N ILE A 286 -3.04 -9.09 -1.29
CA ILE A 286 -3.07 -10.47 -1.74
C ILE A 286 -4.46 -11.05 -1.47
N THR A 287 -5.06 -11.64 -2.50
CA THR A 287 -6.40 -12.25 -2.36
C THR A 287 -6.37 -13.44 -1.41
N PRO A 288 -7.45 -13.67 -0.63
CA PRO A 288 -7.56 -14.85 0.22
C PRO A 288 -7.74 -16.14 -0.60
N GLY A 289 -7.61 -17.29 0.07
CA GLY A 289 -7.85 -18.62 -0.51
C GLY A 289 -6.62 -19.28 -1.15
N PRO A 290 -6.81 -20.41 -1.84
CA PRO A 290 -5.70 -21.21 -2.35
C PRO A 290 -5.06 -20.67 -3.62
N ASN A 291 -5.82 -19.94 -4.45
CA ASN A 291 -5.37 -19.36 -5.73
C ASN A 291 -5.15 -17.87 -5.55
N GLN A 292 -4.07 -17.51 -4.86
CA GLN A 292 -3.80 -16.13 -4.52
C GLN A 292 -3.21 -15.35 -5.70
N VAL A 293 -3.66 -14.10 -5.85
CA VAL A 293 -3.04 -13.12 -6.73
C VAL A 293 -2.68 -11.86 -5.95
N LEU A 294 -1.67 -11.16 -6.42
CA LEU A 294 -1.21 -9.89 -5.86
C LEU A 294 -1.77 -8.74 -6.68
N PHE A 295 -2.40 -7.78 -6.00
CA PHE A 295 -2.74 -6.47 -6.57
C PHE A 295 -1.81 -5.41 -6.02
N THR A 296 -1.43 -4.48 -6.88
CA THR A 296 -0.67 -3.29 -6.49
C THR A 296 -1.06 -2.09 -7.35
N SER A 297 -0.75 -0.89 -6.90
CA SER A 297 -1.05 0.36 -7.62
C SER A 297 0.18 1.23 -7.75
N ASP A 298 0.19 2.12 -8.73
CA ASP A 298 1.09 3.26 -8.79
C ASP A 298 0.32 4.60 -8.78
N ALA A 299 1.04 5.68 -8.48
CA ALA A 299 0.46 7.01 -8.55
C ALA A 299 0.47 7.59 -9.97
N TYR A 300 1.38 7.12 -10.82
CA TYR A 300 1.53 7.45 -12.22
C TYR A 300 2.05 6.23 -12.98
N PRO A 301 1.44 5.87 -14.10
CA PRO A 301 0.28 6.50 -14.78
C PRO A 301 -1.10 6.25 -14.12
N GLY A 302 -1.15 5.88 -12.85
CA GLY A 302 -2.39 5.74 -12.07
C GLY A 302 -3.13 4.43 -12.34
N ARG A 303 -2.42 3.30 -12.26
CA ARG A 303 -2.95 1.98 -12.58
C ARG A 303 -3.02 1.08 -11.36
N VAL A 304 -3.89 0.09 -11.45
CA VAL A 304 -3.82 -1.13 -10.64
C VAL A 304 -3.27 -2.24 -11.52
N TYR A 305 -2.34 -2.99 -10.98
CA TYR A 305 -1.72 -4.15 -11.61
C TYR A 305 -2.13 -5.41 -10.86
N LYS A 306 -2.48 -6.46 -11.62
CA LYS A 306 -2.72 -7.81 -11.12
C LYS A 306 -1.53 -8.68 -11.48
N LEU A 307 -0.95 -9.34 -10.50
CA LEU A 307 0.25 -10.17 -10.67
C LEU A 307 0.04 -11.57 -10.09
N SER A 308 0.78 -12.55 -10.60
CA SER A 308 1.00 -13.78 -9.86
C SER A 308 1.88 -13.50 -8.64
N LEU A 309 1.93 -14.43 -7.68
CA LEU A 309 2.81 -14.31 -6.52
C LEU A 309 4.30 -14.37 -6.89
N GLU A 310 4.64 -14.94 -8.05
CA GLU A 310 6.00 -14.97 -8.59
C GLU A 310 6.42 -13.65 -9.26
N GLY A 311 5.46 -12.73 -9.46
CA GLY A 311 5.71 -11.38 -9.99
C GLY A 311 5.38 -11.21 -11.48
N LYS A 312 4.79 -12.22 -12.14
CA LYS A 312 4.31 -12.05 -13.52
C LYS A 312 3.10 -11.14 -13.54
N VAL A 313 3.15 -10.08 -14.35
CA VAL A 313 1.99 -9.20 -14.56
C VAL A 313 0.94 -9.95 -15.39
N LEU A 314 -0.21 -10.20 -14.80
CA LEU A 314 -1.36 -10.89 -15.41
C LEU A 314 -2.28 -9.92 -16.13
N GLY A 315 -2.23 -8.65 -15.77
CA GLY A 315 -2.98 -7.58 -16.40
C GLY A 315 -2.93 -6.28 -15.60
N TRP A 316 -3.51 -5.23 -16.19
CA TRP A 316 -3.60 -3.93 -15.54
C TRP A 316 -4.93 -3.25 -15.88
N LEU A 317 -5.33 -2.26 -15.06
CA LEU A 317 -6.56 -1.50 -15.24
C LEU A 317 -6.41 -0.06 -14.75
N GLY A 318 -7.22 0.83 -15.33
CA GLY A 318 -7.31 2.24 -14.94
C GLY A 318 -6.23 3.13 -15.50
N GLU A 319 -6.32 4.39 -15.14
CA GLU A 319 -5.40 5.48 -15.48
C GLU A 319 -5.57 6.63 -14.49
N SER A 320 -4.67 7.60 -14.48
CA SER A 320 -4.79 8.81 -13.66
C SER A 320 -5.98 9.67 -14.06
N GLY A 321 -6.73 10.18 -13.09
CA GLY A 321 -7.81 11.13 -13.32
C GLY A 321 -8.88 11.17 -12.24
N LYS A 322 -10.00 11.82 -12.54
CA LYS A 322 -11.09 12.10 -11.59
C LYS A 322 -12.40 11.37 -11.91
N GLN A 323 -12.53 10.86 -13.14
CA GLN A 323 -13.74 10.14 -13.57
C GLN A 323 -13.81 8.75 -12.93
N LEU A 324 -14.96 8.06 -13.04
CA LEU A 324 -15.03 6.63 -12.70
C LEU A 324 -14.05 5.86 -13.58
N LYS A 325 -13.42 4.83 -13.01
CA LYS A 325 -12.36 4.04 -13.64
C LYS A 325 -11.02 4.77 -13.83
N GLN A 326 -10.92 6.04 -13.45
CA GLN A 326 -9.68 6.77 -13.30
C GLN A 326 -9.34 6.92 -11.82
N PHE A 327 -8.07 7.13 -11.49
CA PHE A 327 -7.60 7.13 -10.11
C PHE A 327 -6.75 8.36 -9.78
N GLY A 328 -7.02 8.93 -8.61
CA GLY A 328 -6.25 10.03 -8.02
C GLY A 328 -5.41 9.54 -6.84
N TRP A 329 -4.28 8.89 -7.11
CA TRP A 329 -3.37 8.29 -6.12
C TRP A 329 -4.05 7.26 -5.22
N ILE A 330 -4.17 6.02 -5.73
CA ILE A 330 -4.63 4.89 -4.92
C ILE A 330 -3.61 4.67 -3.80
N HIS A 331 -4.08 4.86 -2.56
CA HIS A 331 -3.23 4.72 -1.38
C HIS A 331 -3.36 3.34 -0.73
N GLU A 332 -4.53 2.73 -0.80
CA GLU A 332 -4.78 1.37 -0.32
C GLU A 332 -5.72 0.59 -1.24
N ILE A 333 -5.52 -0.73 -1.27
CA ILE A 333 -6.36 -1.70 -1.98
C ILE A 333 -6.84 -2.75 -0.99
N ALA A 334 -8.16 -3.01 -0.96
CA ALA A 334 -8.71 -4.23 -0.38
C ALA A 334 -9.15 -5.17 -1.51
N CYS A 335 -8.74 -6.44 -1.43
CA CYS A 335 -8.98 -7.43 -2.47
C CYS A 335 -9.66 -8.69 -1.89
N PRO A 336 -10.96 -8.61 -1.49
CA PRO A 336 -11.68 -9.74 -0.93
C PRO A 336 -11.81 -10.92 -1.91
N SER A 337 -11.63 -10.68 -3.20
CA SER A 337 -11.55 -11.73 -4.23
C SER A 337 -10.75 -11.24 -5.44
N GLU A 338 -10.42 -12.18 -6.32
CA GLU A 338 -9.75 -11.89 -7.59
C GLU A 338 -10.60 -11.02 -8.54
N LYS A 339 -11.93 -11.05 -8.40
CA LYS A 339 -12.88 -10.34 -9.26
C LYS A 339 -13.43 -9.05 -8.64
N GLN A 340 -13.19 -8.82 -7.35
CA GLN A 340 -13.69 -7.63 -6.68
C GLN A 340 -12.59 -7.00 -5.84
N ILE A 341 -12.30 -5.74 -6.11
CA ILE A 341 -11.37 -4.94 -5.31
C ILE A 341 -12.00 -3.59 -4.94
N TRP A 342 -11.52 -3.04 -3.85
CA TRP A 342 -11.85 -1.70 -3.41
C TRP A 342 -10.58 -0.87 -3.37
N VAL A 343 -10.65 0.38 -3.80
CA VAL A 343 -9.51 1.29 -3.82
C VAL A 343 -9.84 2.59 -3.10
N ALA A 344 -8.95 3.01 -2.21
CA ALA A 344 -9.02 4.29 -1.52
C ALA A 344 -8.12 5.32 -2.23
N GLU A 345 -8.66 6.49 -2.53
CA GLU A 345 -7.98 7.53 -3.30
C GLU A 345 -7.74 8.79 -2.49
N LEU A 346 -6.49 9.24 -2.46
CA LEU A 346 -6.12 10.47 -1.74
C LEU A 346 -6.70 11.72 -2.39
N LEU A 347 -6.49 11.87 -3.71
CA LEU A 347 -6.79 13.14 -4.40
C LEU A 347 -8.26 13.32 -4.75
N ASN A 348 -8.98 12.22 -4.90
CA ASN A 348 -10.40 12.26 -5.29
C ASN A 348 -11.35 12.11 -4.10
N TRP A 349 -10.82 11.94 -2.89
CA TRP A 349 -11.56 11.82 -1.62
C TRP A 349 -12.70 10.82 -1.69
N ARG A 350 -12.44 9.66 -2.28
CA ARG A 350 -13.44 8.62 -2.50
C ARG A 350 -12.88 7.21 -2.40
N VAL A 351 -13.78 6.28 -2.22
CA VAL A 351 -13.55 4.84 -2.43
C VAL A 351 -14.24 4.43 -3.73
N GLN A 352 -13.57 3.66 -4.59
CA GLN A 352 -14.23 2.97 -5.69
C GLN A 352 -14.31 1.46 -5.41
N LYS A 353 -15.47 0.86 -5.70
CA LYS A 353 -15.67 -0.59 -5.76
C LYS A 353 -15.54 -1.02 -7.22
N LEU A 354 -14.57 -1.88 -7.51
CA LEU A 354 -14.26 -2.35 -8.87
C LEU A 354 -14.62 -3.81 -9.00
N THR A 355 -15.34 -4.13 -10.10
CA THR A 355 -15.67 -5.51 -10.48
C THR A 355 -14.92 -5.86 -11.77
N LEU A 356 -13.96 -6.79 -11.69
CA LEU A 356 -13.12 -7.23 -12.81
C LEU A 356 -13.83 -8.29 -13.64
N LYS A 357 -13.68 -8.21 -14.97
CA LYS A 357 -14.31 -9.11 -15.95
C LYS A 357 -13.37 -10.17 -16.46
#